data_45b57c182aa40956dd967ad011f9afc4
#
_entry.id   45b57c182aa40956dd967ad011f9afc4
#
_cell.length_a   1.000
_cell.length_b   1.000
_cell.length_c   1.000
_cell.angle_alpha   90.00
_cell.angle_beta   90.00
_cell.angle_gamma   90.00
#
_symmetry.space_group_name_H-M   'P 1'
#
loop_
_entity.id
_entity.type
_entity.pdbx_description
1 polymer ?
#
loop_
_entity_poly.entity_id
_entity_poly.type
_entity_poly.pdbx_seq_one_letter_code
_entity_poly.pdbx_strand_id
1 'polypeptide(L)'
;MVKRQGSAAGNIVAPPRPRYPPAMPTARHASFAPHVALDTRLLILGSLPGARSLAERQYYAHPTNQFWRLLGDVLARPLAALPYAKRLAELHAMKVGLWDVIRSAERRTSSDSLIREAEPHDLAALVADLPALRMIAFNGGKAAAIGRRQLPPLEGIAIIDLPSSSAAHTIGFAAKRDSWLALRAAL
;
A
#
# COMPACT_ATOMS: atom_id res chain seq x y z
N MET A 1 46.22 14.63 -68.25
CA MET A 1 46.82 13.88 -67.12
C MET A 1 46.18 14.45 -65.83
N VAL A 2 45.08 13.85 -65.32
CA VAL A 2 44.31 14.38 -64.20
C VAL A 2 44.55 13.43 -63.02
N LYS A 3 45.17 13.93 -61.93
CA LYS A 3 45.40 13.21 -60.66
C LYS A 3 44.14 13.19 -59.86
N ARG A 4 43.57 11.99 -59.59
CA ARG A 4 42.56 11.78 -58.59
C ARG A 4 43.13 11.81 -57.20
N GLN A 5 42.67 12.73 -56.37
CA GLN A 5 42.93 12.74 -54.92
C GLN A 5 42.01 11.72 -54.23
N GLY A 6 42.60 10.77 -53.46
CA GLY A 6 41.89 9.84 -52.66
C GLY A 6 41.36 10.49 -51.37
N SER A 7 40.07 10.35 -51.13
CA SER A 7 39.42 10.76 -49.88
C SER A 7 39.72 9.71 -48.80
N ALA A 8 40.42 10.10 -47.73
CA ALA A 8 40.57 9.28 -46.53
C ALA A 8 39.31 9.36 -45.70
N ALA A 9 38.54 8.27 -45.68
CA ALA A 9 37.40 8.11 -44.76
C ALA A 9 37.95 7.88 -43.34
N GLY A 10 37.82 8.89 -42.48
CA GLY A 10 38.16 8.78 -41.08
C GLY A 10 37.17 7.83 -40.34
N ASN A 11 37.68 6.74 -39.76
CA ASN A 11 36.96 5.86 -38.89
C ASN A 11 36.53 6.62 -37.63
N ILE A 12 35.25 7.01 -37.53
CA ILE A 12 34.67 7.57 -36.30
C ILE A 12 34.45 6.40 -35.35
N VAL A 13 35.36 6.21 -34.38
CA VAL A 13 35.16 5.27 -33.27
C VAL A 13 34.12 5.87 -32.35
N ALA A 14 32.93 5.20 -32.22
CA ALA A 14 31.91 5.60 -31.30
C ALA A 14 32.43 5.56 -29.83
N PRO A 15 32.10 6.54 -28.98
CA PRO A 15 32.54 6.55 -27.59
C PRO A 15 31.98 5.32 -26.84
N PRO A 16 32.76 4.76 -25.90
CA PRO A 16 32.30 3.61 -25.11
C PRO A 16 31.04 3.98 -24.34
N ARG A 17 30.04 3.12 -24.40
CA ARG A 17 28.79 3.29 -23.63
C ARG A 17 29.13 3.33 -22.14
N PRO A 18 28.57 4.28 -21.35
CA PRO A 18 28.81 4.32 -19.92
C PRO A 18 28.36 2.98 -19.30
N ARG A 19 29.27 2.30 -18.61
CA ARG A 19 28.97 1.11 -17.81
C ARG A 19 28.20 1.58 -16.58
N TYR A 20 26.88 1.57 -16.64
CA TYR A 20 26.08 1.71 -15.43
C TYR A 20 26.44 0.59 -14.46
N PRO A 21 26.63 0.88 -13.16
CA PRO A 21 26.84 -0.17 -12.18
C PRO A 21 25.64 -1.14 -12.23
N PRO A 22 25.87 -2.43 -11.98
CA PRO A 22 24.78 -3.40 -11.95
C PRO A 22 23.70 -2.91 -11.00
N ALA A 23 22.43 -3.01 -11.41
CA ALA A 23 21.31 -2.61 -10.58
C ALA A 23 21.42 -3.34 -9.24
N MET A 24 21.45 -2.58 -8.14
CA MET A 24 21.44 -3.16 -6.79
C MET A 24 20.27 -4.14 -6.69
N PRO A 25 20.47 -5.34 -6.11
CA PRO A 25 19.39 -6.29 -5.96
C PRO A 25 18.23 -5.64 -5.21
N THR A 26 17.04 -5.69 -5.79
CA THR A 26 15.81 -5.22 -5.15
C THR A 26 15.45 -6.20 -4.05
N ALA A 27 15.32 -5.73 -2.82
CA ALA A 27 14.88 -6.60 -1.73
C ALA A 27 13.40 -6.97 -1.92
N ARG A 28 13.09 -8.28 -1.80
CA ARG A 28 11.71 -8.74 -1.74
C ARG A 28 11.17 -8.52 -0.33
N HIS A 29 10.04 -7.88 -0.24
CA HIS A 29 9.36 -7.55 1.02
C HIS A 29 8.07 -8.33 1.13
N ALA A 30 7.79 -8.90 2.31
CA ALA A 30 6.55 -9.59 2.62
C ALA A 30 5.67 -8.74 3.54
N SER A 31 4.36 -8.86 3.37
CA SER A 31 3.36 -8.27 4.26
C SER A 31 3.32 -8.98 5.61
N PHE A 32 2.58 -8.40 6.56
CA PHE A 32 2.28 -9.02 7.85
C PHE A 32 1.14 -10.03 7.77
N ALA A 33 0.95 -10.81 8.84
CA ALA A 33 -0.28 -11.54 9.03
C ALA A 33 -1.48 -10.57 9.18
N PRO A 34 -2.70 -10.98 8.78
CA PRO A 34 -3.87 -10.14 8.94
C PRO A 34 -4.16 -9.90 10.43
N HIS A 35 -4.51 -8.66 10.76
CA HIS A 35 -5.03 -8.31 12.08
C HIS A 35 -6.56 -8.26 11.99
N VAL A 36 -7.21 -9.39 12.20
CA VAL A 36 -8.66 -9.56 12.08
C VAL A 36 -9.19 -10.48 13.18
N ALA A 37 -10.50 -10.46 13.40
CA ALA A 37 -11.22 -11.39 14.24
C ALA A 37 -12.53 -11.79 13.54
N LEU A 38 -13.18 -12.87 13.98
CA LEU A 38 -14.43 -13.37 13.37
C LEU A 38 -15.56 -12.33 13.38
N ASP A 39 -15.55 -11.41 14.34
CA ASP A 39 -16.52 -10.33 14.45
C ASP A 39 -16.08 -9.02 13.77
N THR A 40 -15.03 -9.06 12.95
CA THR A 40 -14.57 -7.91 12.15
C THR A 40 -15.69 -7.43 11.22
N ARG A 41 -16.03 -6.14 11.33
CA ARG A 41 -17.07 -5.49 10.50
C ARG A 41 -16.49 -4.61 9.40
N LEU A 42 -15.38 -3.97 9.66
CA LEU A 42 -14.64 -3.10 8.73
C LEU A 42 -13.26 -3.67 8.50
N LEU A 43 -12.92 -4.00 7.25
CA LEU A 43 -11.58 -4.42 6.85
C LEU A 43 -10.91 -3.31 6.04
N ILE A 44 -9.79 -2.78 6.54
CA ILE A 44 -9.00 -1.77 5.84
C ILE A 44 -7.77 -2.43 5.22
N LEU A 45 -7.61 -2.29 3.91
CA LEU A 45 -6.57 -2.93 3.13
C LEU A 45 -5.58 -1.90 2.59
N GLY A 46 -4.30 -2.02 2.96
CA GLY A 46 -3.19 -1.32 2.35
C GLY A 46 -2.67 -2.04 1.10
N SER A 47 -1.64 -1.48 0.46
CA SER A 47 -0.94 -2.13 -0.66
C SER A 47 0.11 -3.14 -0.16
N LEU A 48 1.13 -2.64 0.53
CA LEU A 48 2.25 -3.39 1.13
C LEU A 48 2.90 -2.50 2.21
N PRO A 49 3.33 -3.04 3.36
CA PRO A 49 3.95 -2.23 4.39
C PRO A 49 5.20 -1.50 3.90
N GLY A 50 5.36 -0.22 4.25
CA GLY A 50 6.55 0.56 3.96
C GLY A 50 7.78 0.05 4.70
N ALA A 51 8.99 0.46 4.28
CA ALA A 51 10.25 0.00 4.87
C ALA A 51 10.30 0.19 6.39
N ARG A 52 9.84 1.36 6.88
CA ARG A 52 9.78 1.62 8.33
C ARG A 52 8.79 0.71 9.05
N SER A 53 7.62 0.44 8.45
CA SER A 53 6.63 -0.49 9.00
C SER A 53 7.20 -1.90 9.12
N LEU A 54 7.95 -2.37 8.10
CA LEU A 54 8.62 -3.67 8.14
C LEU A 54 9.71 -3.73 9.21
N ALA A 55 10.53 -2.69 9.33
CA ALA A 55 11.60 -2.62 10.34
C ALA A 55 11.05 -2.63 11.77
N GLU A 56 9.96 -1.90 12.02
CA GLU A 56 9.33 -1.81 13.35
C GLU A 56 8.29 -2.92 13.58
N ARG A 57 7.96 -3.74 12.56
CA ARG A 57 6.87 -4.74 12.59
C ARG A 57 5.54 -4.13 13.02
N GLN A 58 5.23 -2.94 12.49
CA GLN A 58 4.04 -2.17 12.84
C GLN A 58 3.37 -1.62 11.60
N TYR A 59 2.06 -1.76 11.48
CA TYR A 59 1.28 -1.08 10.44
C TYR A 59 1.41 0.44 10.58
N TYR A 60 1.67 1.09 9.44
CA TYR A 60 1.70 2.56 9.32
C TYR A 60 2.64 3.25 10.32
N ALA A 61 3.85 2.67 10.54
CA ALA A 61 4.82 3.15 11.53
C ALA A 61 5.54 4.45 11.12
N HIS A 62 5.48 4.86 9.85
CA HIS A 62 6.17 6.10 9.45
C HIS A 62 5.49 7.31 10.09
N PRO A 63 6.25 8.22 10.77
CA PRO A 63 5.68 9.31 11.58
C PRO A 63 4.85 10.32 10.77
N THR A 64 5.12 10.47 9.47
CA THR A 64 4.33 11.34 8.59
C THR A 64 3.10 10.66 8.01
N ASN A 65 2.91 9.34 8.22
CA ASN A 65 1.71 8.65 7.75
C ASN A 65 0.52 9.06 8.61
N GLN A 66 -0.55 9.45 7.97
CA GLN A 66 -1.74 10.01 8.63
C GLN A 66 -2.75 8.93 9.06
N PHE A 67 -2.48 7.64 8.82
CA PHE A 67 -3.42 6.53 9.06
C PHE A 67 -4.01 6.55 10.47
N TRP A 68 -3.16 6.54 11.50
CA TRP A 68 -3.62 6.47 12.88
C TRP A 68 -4.40 7.72 13.32
N ARG A 69 -4.11 8.88 12.71
CA ARG A 69 -4.87 10.11 12.92
C ARG A 69 -6.23 10.05 12.25
N LEU A 70 -6.27 9.66 10.97
CA LEU A 70 -7.51 9.53 10.18
C LEU A 70 -8.46 8.51 10.82
N LEU A 71 -7.94 7.31 11.13
CA LEU A 71 -8.75 6.27 11.75
C LEU A 71 -9.17 6.65 13.19
N GLY A 72 -8.33 7.37 13.90
CA GLY A 72 -8.67 7.95 15.20
C GLY A 72 -9.89 8.88 15.13
N ASP A 73 -9.95 9.74 14.11
CA ASP A 73 -11.11 10.61 13.87
C ASP A 73 -12.37 9.79 13.51
N VAL A 74 -12.22 8.71 12.72
CA VAL A 74 -13.34 7.81 12.37
C VAL A 74 -13.93 7.16 13.63
N LEU A 75 -13.06 6.62 14.49
CA LEU A 75 -13.45 5.85 15.67
C LEU A 75 -13.76 6.72 16.90
N ALA A 76 -13.54 8.04 16.81
CA ALA A 76 -13.56 8.96 17.96
C ALA A 76 -12.64 8.46 19.10
N ARG A 77 -11.40 8.04 18.75
CA ARG A 77 -10.38 7.52 19.67
C ARG A 77 -9.02 8.19 19.39
N PRO A 78 -8.21 8.50 20.39
CA PRO A 78 -6.90 9.15 20.22
C PRO A 78 -5.80 8.16 19.79
N LEU A 79 -6.06 7.35 18.72
CA LEU A 79 -5.19 6.24 18.31
C LEU A 79 -3.74 6.68 18.07
N ALA A 80 -3.53 7.86 17.49
CA ALA A 80 -2.19 8.36 17.18
C ALA A 80 -1.32 8.56 18.44
N ALA A 81 -1.94 8.85 19.59
CA ALA A 81 -1.25 9.04 20.87
C ALA A 81 -0.98 7.74 21.64
N LEU A 82 -1.60 6.62 21.24
CA LEU A 82 -1.48 5.35 21.95
C LEU A 82 -0.21 4.58 21.54
N PRO A 83 0.38 3.77 22.43
CA PRO A 83 1.33 2.74 22.07
C PRO A 83 0.73 1.75 21.07
N TYR A 84 1.55 1.18 20.17
CA TYR A 84 1.06 0.35 19.05
C TYR A 84 0.17 -0.82 19.49
N ALA A 85 0.55 -1.55 20.53
CA ALA A 85 -0.26 -2.65 21.06
C ALA A 85 -1.65 -2.19 21.54
N LYS A 86 -1.74 -0.98 22.09
CA LYS A 86 -3.03 -0.39 22.49
C LYS A 86 -3.86 0.03 21.28
N ARG A 87 -3.21 0.53 20.20
CA ARG A 87 -3.91 0.81 18.92
C ARG A 87 -4.59 -0.45 18.38
N LEU A 88 -3.87 -1.58 18.36
CA LEU A 88 -4.43 -2.86 17.88
C LEU A 88 -5.58 -3.35 18.78
N ALA A 89 -5.46 -3.21 20.09
CA ALA A 89 -6.53 -3.55 21.02
C ALA A 89 -7.81 -2.69 20.78
N GLU A 90 -7.65 -1.39 20.52
CA GLU A 90 -8.76 -0.51 20.16
C GLU A 90 -9.42 -0.94 18.84
N LEU A 91 -8.62 -1.29 17.82
CA LEU A 91 -9.17 -1.79 16.56
C LEU A 91 -10.00 -3.05 16.75
N HIS A 92 -9.48 -4.00 17.55
CA HIS A 92 -10.21 -5.23 17.88
C HIS A 92 -11.53 -4.92 18.60
N ALA A 93 -11.52 -4.06 19.62
CA ALA A 93 -12.71 -3.63 20.35
C ALA A 93 -13.76 -2.96 19.45
N MET A 94 -13.27 -2.21 18.43
CA MET A 94 -14.12 -1.52 17.44
C MET A 94 -14.44 -2.37 16.21
N LYS A 95 -14.04 -3.66 16.18
CA LYS A 95 -14.29 -4.61 15.08
C LYS A 95 -13.69 -4.17 13.75
N VAL A 96 -12.52 -3.53 13.79
CA VAL A 96 -11.75 -3.07 12.64
C VAL A 96 -10.57 -3.99 12.40
N GLY A 97 -10.52 -4.58 11.20
CA GLY A 97 -9.39 -5.39 10.73
C GLY A 97 -8.44 -4.59 9.84
N LEU A 98 -7.18 -5.02 9.81
CA LEU A 98 -6.13 -4.49 8.94
C LEU A 98 -5.42 -5.60 8.19
N TRP A 99 -5.15 -5.37 6.91
CA TRP A 99 -4.25 -6.18 6.11
C TRP A 99 -3.74 -5.41 4.88
N ASP A 100 -3.08 -6.14 3.97
CA ASP A 100 -2.57 -5.62 2.71
C ASP A 100 -3.06 -6.49 1.54
N VAL A 101 -3.17 -5.92 0.36
CA VAL A 101 -3.58 -6.67 -0.84
C VAL A 101 -2.43 -7.44 -1.49
N ILE A 102 -1.17 -7.11 -1.16
CA ILE A 102 0.04 -7.73 -1.69
C ILE A 102 0.70 -8.56 -0.58
N ARG A 103 0.91 -9.86 -0.87
CA ARG A 103 1.62 -10.79 0.01
C ARG A 103 3.13 -10.51 0.04
N SER A 104 3.72 -10.37 -1.14
CA SER A 104 5.13 -10.02 -1.29
C SER A 104 5.38 -9.29 -2.60
N ALA A 105 6.42 -8.47 -2.63
CA ALA A 105 6.84 -7.78 -3.83
C ALA A 105 8.29 -7.31 -3.74
N GLU A 106 8.90 -7.06 -4.90
CA GLU A 106 10.14 -6.31 -4.99
C GLU A 106 9.87 -4.81 -4.95
N ARG A 107 10.60 -4.09 -4.10
CA ARG A 107 10.45 -2.65 -3.99
C ARG A 107 11.75 -2.00 -3.52
N ARG A 108 12.19 -0.95 -4.22
CA ARG A 108 13.41 -0.19 -3.90
C ARG A 108 13.23 0.83 -2.77
N THR A 109 12.02 1.39 -2.65
CA THR A 109 11.68 2.41 -1.63
C THR A 109 10.29 2.14 -1.08
N SER A 110 9.80 2.98 -0.17
CA SER A 110 8.43 2.86 0.37
C SER A 110 7.33 3.35 -0.59
N SER A 111 7.67 3.79 -1.80
CA SER A 111 6.67 4.24 -2.78
C SER A 111 5.97 3.08 -3.47
N ASP A 112 4.65 3.10 -3.50
CA ASP A 112 3.81 2.12 -4.17
C ASP A 112 4.02 2.08 -5.70
N SER A 113 4.44 3.19 -6.30
CA SER A 113 4.75 3.25 -7.74
C SER A 113 5.94 2.38 -8.14
N LEU A 114 6.80 2.03 -7.18
CA LEU A 114 8.01 1.22 -7.38
C LEU A 114 7.83 -0.26 -7.01
N ILE A 115 6.61 -0.68 -6.69
CA ILE A 115 6.27 -2.11 -6.47
C ILE A 115 6.36 -2.84 -7.81
N ARG A 116 7.16 -3.92 -7.84
CA ARG A 116 7.36 -4.84 -8.97
C ARG A 116 7.12 -6.26 -8.50
N GLU A 117 6.83 -7.16 -9.44
CA GLU A 117 6.63 -8.59 -9.18
C GLU A 117 5.75 -8.86 -7.94
N ALA A 118 4.63 -8.15 -7.87
CA ALA A 118 3.71 -8.25 -6.76
C ALA A 118 2.98 -9.60 -6.80
N GLU A 119 3.11 -10.36 -5.72
CA GLU A 119 2.29 -11.54 -5.45
C GLU A 119 1.10 -11.10 -4.58
N PRO A 120 -0.14 -11.27 -5.05
CA PRO A 120 -1.30 -10.90 -4.28
C PRO A 120 -1.54 -11.86 -3.11
N HIS A 121 -2.27 -11.40 -2.09
CA HIS A 121 -2.91 -12.27 -1.10
C HIS A 121 -4.17 -12.90 -1.69
N ASP A 122 -4.67 -13.96 -1.07
CA ASP A 122 -6.02 -14.48 -1.33
C ASP A 122 -7.03 -13.72 -0.45
N LEU A 123 -7.51 -12.58 -0.96
CA LEU A 123 -8.50 -11.78 -0.25
C LEU A 123 -9.87 -12.45 -0.23
N ALA A 124 -10.21 -13.27 -1.23
CA ALA A 124 -11.48 -13.97 -1.28
C ALA A 124 -11.59 -14.99 -0.13
N ALA A 125 -10.51 -15.75 0.11
CA ALA A 125 -10.45 -16.68 1.24
C ALA A 125 -10.58 -15.92 2.58
N LEU A 126 -9.84 -14.83 2.79
CA LEU A 126 -9.95 -14.05 4.03
C LEU A 126 -11.38 -13.52 4.24
N VAL A 127 -12.02 -13.00 3.20
CA VAL A 127 -13.37 -12.44 3.31
C VAL A 127 -14.39 -13.53 3.65
N ALA A 128 -14.25 -14.75 3.11
CA ALA A 128 -15.09 -15.90 3.44
C ALA A 128 -14.99 -16.28 4.92
N ASP A 129 -13.86 -16.05 5.57
CA ASP A 129 -13.62 -16.33 6.99
C ASP A 129 -14.13 -15.21 7.93
N LEU A 130 -14.73 -14.13 7.39
CA LEU A 130 -15.19 -12.98 8.16
C LEU A 130 -16.74 -12.80 8.08
N PRO A 131 -17.51 -13.62 8.79
CA PRO A 131 -18.99 -13.67 8.65
C PRO A 131 -19.68 -12.37 9.08
N ALA A 132 -19.02 -11.53 9.89
CA ALA A 132 -19.60 -10.26 10.36
C ALA A 132 -19.18 -9.06 9.48
N LEU A 133 -18.41 -9.27 8.40
CA LEU A 133 -17.88 -8.22 7.55
C LEU A 133 -19.01 -7.44 6.86
N ARG A 134 -18.92 -6.11 6.91
CA ARG A 134 -19.89 -5.18 6.32
C ARG A 134 -19.27 -4.25 5.29
N MET A 135 -17.97 -3.97 5.45
CA MET A 135 -17.29 -3.04 4.57
C MET A 135 -15.80 -3.41 4.39
N ILE A 136 -15.35 -3.30 3.15
CA ILE A 136 -13.93 -3.34 2.78
C ILE A 136 -13.54 -1.95 2.31
N ALA A 137 -12.45 -1.41 2.86
CA ALA A 137 -11.93 -0.10 2.51
C ALA A 137 -10.49 -0.21 2.00
N PHE A 138 -10.23 0.28 0.80
CA PHE A 138 -8.88 0.31 0.23
C PHE A 138 -8.19 1.64 0.54
N ASN A 139 -7.08 1.59 1.27
CA ASN A 139 -6.28 2.77 1.62
C ASN A 139 -5.35 3.15 0.44
N GLY A 140 -5.90 3.87 -0.52
CA GLY A 140 -5.22 4.40 -1.70
C GLY A 140 -5.44 3.60 -2.99
N GLY A 141 -5.26 4.27 -4.12
CA GLY A 141 -5.60 3.74 -5.44
C GLY A 141 -4.83 2.47 -5.84
N LYS A 142 -3.59 2.27 -5.36
CA LYS A 142 -2.84 1.03 -5.63
C LYS A 142 -3.48 -0.17 -4.93
N ALA A 143 -3.87 -0.01 -3.66
CA ALA A 143 -4.59 -1.04 -2.92
C ALA A 143 -5.93 -1.36 -3.59
N ALA A 144 -6.70 -0.35 -4.00
CA ALA A 144 -7.96 -0.52 -4.71
C ALA A 144 -7.79 -1.26 -6.05
N ALA A 145 -6.83 -0.84 -6.88
CA ALA A 145 -6.61 -1.43 -8.21
C ALA A 145 -6.23 -2.92 -8.16
N ILE A 146 -5.46 -3.32 -7.14
CA ILE A 146 -5.03 -4.71 -6.96
C ILE A 146 -6.12 -5.51 -6.22
N GLY A 147 -6.64 -4.97 -5.11
CA GLY A 147 -7.55 -5.69 -4.24
C GLY A 147 -8.90 -5.99 -4.88
N ARG A 148 -9.47 -5.05 -5.64
CA ARG A 148 -10.75 -5.28 -6.34
C ARG A 148 -10.71 -6.45 -7.32
N ARG A 149 -9.56 -6.74 -7.93
CA ARG A 149 -9.38 -7.87 -8.85
C ARG A 149 -9.34 -9.23 -8.15
N GLN A 150 -9.13 -9.24 -6.84
CA GLN A 150 -9.03 -10.45 -6.02
C GLN A 150 -10.38 -10.80 -5.36
N LEU A 151 -11.35 -9.90 -5.43
CA LEU A 151 -12.64 -10.09 -4.78
C LEU A 151 -13.70 -10.51 -5.80
N PRO A 152 -14.49 -11.55 -5.50
CA PRO A 152 -15.70 -11.84 -6.25
C PRO A 152 -16.76 -10.75 -5.99
N PRO A 153 -17.89 -10.75 -6.71
CA PRO A 153 -19.07 -10.00 -6.29
C PRO A 153 -19.45 -10.38 -4.85
N LEU A 154 -19.59 -9.36 -3.98
CA LEU A 154 -19.89 -9.54 -2.57
C LEU A 154 -21.27 -8.97 -2.25
N GLU A 155 -22.19 -9.81 -1.84
CA GLU A 155 -23.54 -9.36 -1.42
C GLU A 155 -23.49 -8.85 0.02
N GLY A 156 -24.11 -7.71 0.28
CA GLY A 156 -24.22 -7.12 1.61
C GLY A 156 -22.92 -6.50 2.16
N ILE A 157 -21.82 -6.52 1.42
CA ILE A 157 -20.55 -5.94 1.82
C ILE A 157 -20.24 -4.71 0.94
N ALA A 158 -20.17 -3.54 1.56
CA ALA A 158 -19.81 -2.31 0.87
C ALA A 158 -18.29 -2.28 0.55
N ILE A 159 -17.92 -1.77 -0.61
CA ILE A 159 -16.51 -1.58 -0.99
C ILE A 159 -16.25 -0.11 -1.29
N ILE A 160 -15.30 0.49 -0.57
CA ILE A 160 -14.96 1.91 -0.70
C ILE A 160 -13.47 2.11 -0.99
N ASP A 161 -13.16 3.06 -1.89
CA ASP A 161 -11.80 3.49 -2.18
C ASP A 161 -11.51 4.79 -1.42
N LEU A 162 -10.52 4.76 -0.55
CA LEU A 162 -10.11 5.91 0.25
C LEU A 162 -8.90 6.61 -0.37
N PRO A 163 -8.78 7.93 -0.20
CA PRO A 163 -7.51 8.59 -0.45
C PRO A 163 -6.43 8.02 0.47
N SER A 164 -5.23 7.79 -0.09
CA SER A 164 -4.13 7.21 0.68
C SER A 164 -3.79 8.02 1.93
N SER A 165 -3.59 7.34 3.05
CA SER A 165 -3.08 7.94 4.29
C SER A 165 -1.62 8.38 4.22
N SER A 166 -0.89 7.99 3.17
CA SER A 166 0.50 8.42 2.95
C SER A 166 0.59 9.94 2.81
N ALA A 167 1.65 10.54 3.40
CA ALA A 167 1.95 11.97 3.20
C ALA A 167 2.27 12.31 1.75
N ALA A 168 2.72 11.34 0.95
CA ALA A 168 2.96 11.52 -0.49
C ALA A 168 1.68 11.81 -1.30
N HIS A 169 0.50 11.49 -0.74
CA HIS A 169 -0.77 11.86 -1.34
C HIS A 169 -1.22 13.23 -0.80
N THR A 170 -1.09 14.28 -1.60
CA THR A 170 -1.04 15.68 -1.17
C THR A 170 -2.37 16.44 -1.12
N ILE A 171 -3.53 15.76 -1.14
CA ILE A 171 -4.84 16.44 -1.10
C ILE A 171 -5.16 17.14 0.25
N GLY A 172 -4.25 17.06 1.23
CA GLY A 172 -4.45 17.63 2.56
C GLY A 172 -5.21 16.71 3.52
N PHE A 173 -4.98 16.94 4.83
CA PHE A 173 -5.55 16.09 5.88
C PHE A 173 -7.08 16.20 5.96
N ALA A 174 -7.64 17.41 5.85
CA ALA A 174 -9.08 17.64 5.97
C ALA A 174 -9.85 16.86 4.88
N ALA A 175 -9.44 16.99 3.61
CA ALA A 175 -10.08 16.27 2.51
C ALA A 175 -9.99 14.74 2.64
N LYS A 176 -8.85 14.22 3.14
CA LYS A 176 -8.74 12.80 3.46
C LYS A 176 -9.71 12.41 4.57
N ARG A 177 -9.73 13.17 5.66
CA ARG A 177 -10.60 12.93 6.82
C ARG A 177 -12.07 12.85 6.40
N ASP A 178 -12.54 13.79 5.60
CA ASP A 178 -13.93 13.82 5.14
C ASP A 178 -14.30 12.54 4.37
N SER A 179 -13.40 12.07 3.50
CA SER A 179 -13.58 10.79 2.79
C SER A 179 -13.55 9.59 3.75
N TRP A 180 -12.65 9.59 4.75
CA TRP A 180 -12.48 8.50 5.70
C TRP A 180 -13.65 8.37 6.67
N LEU A 181 -14.36 9.47 6.98
CA LEU A 181 -15.54 9.44 7.86
C LEU A 181 -16.67 8.57 7.33
N ALA A 182 -16.72 8.27 6.03
CA ALA A 182 -17.66 7.31 5.44
C ALA A 182 -17.53 5.90 6.04
N LEU A 183 -16.36 5.54 6.61
CA LEU A 183 -16.16 4.24 7.27
C LEU A 183 -17.05 4.02 8.49
N ARG A 184 -17.59 5.08 9.07
CA ARG A 184 -18.53 4.99 10.22
C ARG A 184 -19.79 4.18 9.92
N ALA A 185 -20.18 4.07 8.67
CA ALA A 185 -21.34 3.29 8.27
C ALA A 185 -21.20 1.76 8.53
N ALA A 186 -19.99 1.27 8.77
CA ALA A 186 -19.71 -0.14 9.05
C ALA A 186 -19.58 -0.49 10.54
N LEU A 187 -19.52 0.51 11.41
CA LEU A 187 -19.18 0.38 12.84
C LEU A 187 -20.41 0.15 13.72
#